data_30be7f50475aea1d6b1e34d16b57474a
#
_entry.id   30be7f50475aea1d6b1e34d16b57474a
#
_cell.length_a   1.000
_cell.length_b   1.000
_cell.length_c   1.000
_cell.angle_alpha   90.00
_cell.angle_beta   90.00
_cell.angle_gamma   90.00
#
_symmetry.space_group_name_H-M   'P 1'
#
loop_
_entity.id
_entity.type
_entity.pdbx_description
1 polymer ?
#
loop_
_entity_poly.entity_id
_entity_poly.type
_entity_poly.pdbx_seq_one_letter_code
_entity_poly.pdbx_strand_id
1 'polypeptide(L)'
;MIDTKKIRKFFPAIKAGRIVSNNAASTQIPVQLLDLLKKLVVQYDNVHRGQSRSSLLTTAEFEASYDTIAQFIGATSRKNIVLYRNTTEAINSVMYSLMTEFKDGDNVVTTFMEHNSNYVPWYGLCKEILSKFGVRVECRIAKYDKNTGELDLNHLKSLVDQRTKIVCCTGASNFLGTINPIKKIKEIADFSGYIQPNGEIRSYLLVDGAQVVPNIFVNVNESGVDFLAWSFHKMLAPFGVGALYAKQELLEKMRPFLYGGDMIAEGMVSPEKVEYNSLPWKFTAGTPNILGTILSAQAIRLLVDFAINPRERQYFLTNKPLATSDIKKAMDNVKSHEQTLIGEALKLLGEIPSLKIYGPKDPTKRTSLVAFTCTDKSPFKIAEALSGLGIESRAGCHCATLAHHFYELDPPASCRISFYIYNDLNDVRKACVAVKKCI
;
A
#
# COMPACT_ATOMS: atom_id res chain seq x y z
N MET A 1 -6.35 12.85 19.36
CA MET A 1 -5.99 11.45 19.70
C MET A 1 -7.19 10.55 19.43
N ILE A 2 -7.00 9.38 18.86
CA ILE A 2 -8.09 8.43 18.52
C ILE A 2 -8.73 7.88 19.80
N ASP A 3 -10.06 7.88 19.86
CA ASP A 3 -10.82 7.27 20.98
C ASP A 3 -10.97 5.75 20.77
N THR A 4 -9.88 5.02 21.05
CA THR A 4 -9.81 3.56 20.89
C THR A 4 -10.91 2.83 21.66
N LYS A 5 -11.29 3.27 22.87
CA LYS A 5 -12.35 2.64 23.66
C LYS A 5 -13.68 2.58 22.92
N LYS A 6 -13.97 3.59 22.08
CA LYS A 6 -15.19 3.62 21.27
C LYS A 6 -15.10 2.80 20.02
N ILE A 7 -13.99 2.89 19.28
CA ILE A 7 -13.90 2.18 17.99
C ILE A 7 -13.70 0.68 18.14
N ARG A 8 -13.00 0.21 19.20
CA ARG A 8 -12.74 -1.24 19.45
C ARG A 8 -14.00 -2.09 19.44
N LYS A 9 -15.12 -1.57 19.97
CA LYS A 9 -16.40 -2.29 20.00
C LYS A 9 -17.00 -2.56 18.60
N PHE A 10 -16.50 -1.90 17.57
CA PHE A 10 -16.93 -2.13 16.20
C PHE A 10 -16.17 -3.27 15.49
N PHE A 11 -15.12 -3.80 16.12
CA PHE A 11 -14.28 -4.85 15.54
C PHE A 11 -14.56 -6.21 16.22
N PRO A 12 -15.20 -7.16 15.50
CA PRO A 12 -15.54 -8.48 16.07
C PRO A 12 -14.32 -9.24 16.58
N ALA A 13 -13.19 -9.17 15.89
CA ALA A 13 -11.95 -9.84 16.30
C ALA A 13 -11.44 -9.35 17.67
N ILE A 14 -11.57 -8.07 17.96
CA ILE A 14 -11.18 -7.48 19.25
C ILE A 14 -12.16 -7.88 20.35
N LYS A 15 -13.47 -7.94 20.05
CA LYS A 15 -14.48 -8.44 20.99
C LYS A 15 -14.26 -9.90 21.38
N ALA A 16 -13.70 -10.70 20.51
CA ALA A 16 -13.33 -12.09 20.80
C ALA A 16 -12.12 -12.24 21.75
N GLY A 17 -11.60 -11.13 22.29
CA GLY A 17 -10.47 -11.17 23.25
C GLY A 17 -9.09 -11.33 22.61
N ARG A 18 -8.99 -11.29 21.28
CA ARG A 18 -7.72 -11.43 20.54
C ARG A 18 -6.90 -10.13 20.60
N ILE A 19 -5.59 -10.24 20.73
CA ILE A 19 -4.67 -9.12 20.52
C ILE A 19 -4.17 -9.20 19.07
N VAL A 20 -4.84 -8.41 18.20
CA VAL A 20 -4.50 -8.34 16.79
C VAL A 20 -3.28 -7.45 16.62
N SER A 21 -2.09 -8.05 16.51
CA SER A 21 -0.83 -7.35 16.30
C SER A 21 -0.10 -7.79 15.02
N ASN A 22 -0.87 -8.07 13.96
CA ASN A 22 -0.35 -8.38 12.62
C ASN A 22 -0.94 -7.46 11.54
N ASN A 23 -1.18 -6.19 11.89
CA ASN A 23 -1.89 -5.23 11.02
C ASN A 23 -1.11 -4.85 9.77
N ALA A 24 0.22 -4.89 9.78
CA ALA A 24 1.05 -4.68 8.60
C ALA A 24 0.83 -5.76 7.51
N ALA A 25 0.24 -6.91 7.86
CA ALA A 25 -0.21 -7.91 6.91
C ALA A 25 -1.63 -7.61 6.43
N SER A 26 -2.58 -7.42 7.37
CA SER A 26 -3.99 -7.08 7.06
C SER A 26 -4.68 -6.53 8.30
N THR A 27 -5.56 -5.56 8.13
CA THR A 27 -6.38 -4.99 9.21
C THR A 27 -7.71 -5.71 9.35
N GLN A 28 -8.42 -5.47 10.46
CA GLN A 28 -9.71 -6.09 10.75
C GLN A 28 -10.86 -5.27 10.14
N ILE A 29 -11.91 -5.96 9.72
CA ILE A 29 -13.10 -5.36 9.14
C ILE A 29 -14.07 -4.95 10.26
N PRO A 30 -14.53 -3.70 10.33
CA PRO A 30 -15.55 -3.27 11.31
C PRO A 30 -16.96 -3.71 10.91
N VAL A 31 -17.84 -3.89 11.90
CA VAL A 31 -19.22 -4.37 11.69
C VAL A 31 -20.02 -3.50 10.72
N GLN A 32 -19.74 -2.20 10.64
CA GLN A 32 -20.42 -1.29 9.72
C GLN A 32 -20.26 -1.69 8.25
N LEU A 33 -19.08 -2.20 7.88
CA LEU A 33 -18.85 -2.70 6.51
C LEU A 33 -19.54 -4.04 6.27
N LEU A 34 -19.61 -4.91 7.29
CA LEU A 34 -20.36 -6.17 7.21
C LEU A 34 -21.88 -5.91 7.04
N ASP A 35 -22.41 -4.94 7.78
CA ASP A 35 -23.81 -4.53 7.66
C ASP A 35 -24.12 -3.87 6.31
N LEU A 36 -23.15 -3.08 5.79
CA LEU A 36 -23.26 -2.53 4.44
C LEU A 36 -23.26 -3.63 3.38
N LEU A 37 -22.35 -4.61 3.47
CA LEU A 37 -22.33 -5.73 2.56
C LEU A 37 -23.67 -6.46 2.50
N LYS A 38 -24.30 -6.74 3.65
CA LYS A 38 -25.62 -7.36 3.71
C LYS A 38 -26.69 -6.54 2.98
N LYS A 39 -26.64 -5.21 3.07
CA LYS A 39 -27.56 -4.32 2.34
C LYS A 39 -27.30 -4.34 0.84
N LEU A 40 -26.03 -4.25 0.43
CA LEU A 40 -25.63 -4.26 -0.97
C LEU A 40 -26.05 -5.55 -1.67
N VAL A 41 -25.87 -6.71 -1.02
CA VAL A 41 -26.25 -8.03 -1.58
C VAL A 41 -27.74 -8.13 -1.95
N VAL A 42 -28.61 -7.40 -1.28
CA VAL A 42 -30.06 -7.39 -1.54
C VAL A 42 -30.45 -6.56 -2.78
N GLN A 43 -29.62 -5.55 -3.13
CA GLN A 43 -30.03 -4.53 -4.11
C GLN A 43 -29.07 -4.37 -5.31
N TYR A 44 -27.86 -4.96 -5.25
CA TYR A 44 -26.88 -4.75 -6.32
C TYR A 44 -27.29 -5.41 -7.65
N ASP A 45 -26.82 -4.83 -8.74
CA ASP A 45 -26.84 -5.37 -10.08
C ASP A 45 -25.51 -5.01 -10.77
N ASN A 46 -25.31 -5.46 -12.01
CA ASN A 46 -24.08 -5.15 -12.74
C ASN A 46 -23.98 -3.66 -13.08
N VAL A 47 -22.75 -3.15 -13.14
CA VAL A 47 -22.45 -1.74 -13.45
C VAL A 47 -22.34 -1.50 -14.96
N HIS A 48 -22.71 -0.29 -15.42
CA HIS A 48 -22.57 0.20 -16.80
C HIS A 48 -23.34 -0.55 -17.89
N ARG A 49 -24.09 -1.61 -17.57
CA ARG A 49 -24.68 -2.51 -18.57
C ARG A 49 -26.19 -2.68 -18.45
N GLY A 50 -26.79 -2.23 -17.38
CA GLY A 50 -28.21 -2.39 -17.11
C GLY A 50 -28.96 -1.07 -17.07
N GLN A 51 -30.26 -1.12 -17.44
CA GLN A 51 -31.19 0.00 -17.33
C GLN A 51 -32.12 -0.14 -16.11
N SER A 52 -31.95 -1.22 -15.33
CA SER A 52 -32.71 -1.42 -14.11
C SER A 52 -32.35 -0.37 -13.05
N ARG A 53 -33.30 -0.07 -12.17
CA ARG A 53 -33.03 0.82 -11.02
C ARG A 53 -31.83 0.34 -10.19
N SER A 54 -31.72 -0.96 -9.98
CA SER A 54 -30.60 -1.56 -9.22
C SER A 54 -29.26 -1.34 -9.93
N SER A 55 -29.21 -1.53 -11.26
CA SER A 55 -27.99 -1.29 -12.05
C SER A 55 -27.56 0.17 -12.00
N LEU A 56 -28.50 1.10 -12.18
CA LEU A 56 -28.20 2.54 -12.13
C LEU A 56 -27.68 2.98 -10.75
N LEU A 57 -28.30 2.53 -9.67
CA LEU A 57 -27.86 2.82 -8.30
C LEU A 57 -26.50 2.21 -8.02
N THR A 58 -26.27 0.94 -8.40
CA THR A 58 -24.98 0.28 -8.19
C THR A 58 -23.87 0.95 -8.97
N THR A 59 -24.15 1.37 -10.22
CA THR A 59 -23.20 2.14 -11.05
C THR A 59 -22.82 3.46 -10.36
N ALA A 60 -23.80 4.22 -9.88
CA ALA A 60 -23.55 5.49 -9.21
C ALA A 60 -22.66 5.32 -7.94
N GLU A 61 -22.95 4.30 -7.11
CA GLU A 61 -22.15 4.01 -5.91
C GLU A 61 -20.73 3.52 -6.27
N PHE A 62 -20.62 2.69 -7.31
CA PHE A 62 -19.34 2.20 -7.82
C PHE A 62 -18.46 3.35 -8.33
N GLU A 63 -19.01 4.23 -9.15
CA GLU A 63 -18.30 5.40 -9.67
C GLU A 63 -17.92 6.40 -8.57
N ALA A 64 -18.83 6.69 -7.62
CA ALA A 64 -18.54 7.53 -6.47
C ALA A 64 -17.42 6.96 -5.58
N SER A 65 -17.19 5.65 -5.63
CA SER A 65 -16.07 5.01 -4.94
C SER A 65 -14.73 5.45 -5.50
N TYR A 66 -14.59 5.61 -6.82
CA TYR A 66 -13.37 6.17 -7.44
C TYR A 66 -13.11 7.61 -7.00
N ASP A 67 -14.18 8.43 -6.89
CA ASP A 67 -14.03 9.82 -6.40
C ASP A 67 -13.54 9.85 -4.95
N THR A 68 -14.10 9.00 -4.11
CA THR A 68 -13.65 8.87 -2.70
C THR A 68 -12.18 8.48 -2.62
N ILE A 69 -11.75 7.51 -3.43
CA ILE A 69 -10.36 7.04 -3.49
C ILE A 69 -9.43 8.16 -3.99
N ALA A 70 -9.84 8.88 -5.05
CA ALA A 70 -9.09 10.00 -5.58
C ALA A 70 -8.93 11.13 -4.55
N GLN A 71 -10.03 11.54 -3.90
CA GLN A 71 -10.02 12.56 -2.85
C GLN A 71 -9.09 12.20 -1.71
N PHE A 72 -9.09 10.94 -1.27
CA PHE A 72 -8.32 10.49 -0.11
C PHE A 72 -6.81 10.68 -0.27
N ILE A 73 -6.29 10.50 -1.50
CA ILE A 73 -4.86 10.68 -1.80
C ILE A 73 -4.54 12.03 -2.45
N GLY A 74 -5.50 12.95 -2.53
CA GLY A 74 -5.34 14.26 -3.14
C GLY A 74 -5.20 14.23 -4.67
N ALA A 75 -5.69 13.20 -5.36
CA ALA A 75 -5.73 13.16 -6.81
C ALA A 75 -6.80 14.11 -7.36
N THR A 76 -6.57 14.68 -8.54
CA THR A 76 -7.44 15.69 -9.14
C THR A 76 -8.77 15.13 -9.64
N SER A 77 -8.81 13.85 -9.99
CA SER A 77 -9.97 13.23 -10.63
C SER A 77 -9.95 11.71 -10.47
N ARG A 78 -11.13 11.07 -10.55
CA ARG A 78 -11.28 9.61 -10.70
C ARG A 78 -10.49 9.05 -11.88
N LYS A 79 -10.24 9.84 -12.91
CA LYS A 79 -9.44 9.46 -14.08
C LYS A 79 -7.99 9.07 -13.76
N ASN A 80 -7.50 9.47 -12.59
CA ASN A 80 -6.18 9.10 -12.08
C ASN A 80 -6.15 7.74 -11.36
N ILE A 81 -7.31 7.09 -11.16
CA ILE A 81 -7.43 5.88 -10.34
C ILE A 81 -7.75 4.68 -11.23
N VAL A 82 -6.97 3.63 -11.09
CA VAL A 82 -7.25 2.32 -11.68
C VAL A 82 -7.35 1.29 -10.56
N LEU A 83 -8.36 0.43 -10.59
CA LEU A 83 -8.55 -0.61 -9.57
C LEU A 83 -8.04 -1.96 -10.06
N TYR A 84 -7.37 -2.65 -9.15
CA TYR A 84 -6.79 -3.97 -9.31
C TYR A 84 -7.14 -4.84 -8.09
N ARG A 85 -6.72 -6.10 -8.09
CA ARG A 85 -6.95 -7.00 -6.94
C ARG A 85 -6.10 -6.63 -5.71
N ASN A 86 -4.93 -6.05 -5.91
CA ASN A 86 -3.98 -5.68 -4.85
C ASN A 86 -2.83 -4.82 -5.40
N THR A 87 -1.94 -4.36 -4.50
CA THR A 87 -0.73 -3.61 -4.84
C THR A 87 0.16 -4.33 -5.86
N THR A 88 0.32 -5.65 -5.73
CA THR A 88 1.17 -6.45 -6.64
C THR A 88 0.69 -6.34 -8.08
N GLU A 89 -0.62 -6.51 -8.32
CA GLU A 89 -1.20 -6.40 -9.65
C GLU A 89 -1.08 -4.98 -10.20
N ALA A 90 -1.30 -3.96 -9.35
CA ALA A 90 -1.12 -2.56 -9.72
C ALA A 90 0.31 -2.24 -10.18
N ILE A 91 1.33 -2.73 -9.48
CA ILE A 91 2.74 -2.55 -9.86
C ILE A 91 3.07 -3.32 -11.14
N ASN A 92 2.58 -4.56 -11.28
CA ASN A 92 2.74 -5.32 -12.53
C ASN A 92 2.10 -4.60 -13.72
N SER A 93 0.94 -3.97 -13.54
CA SER A 93 0.30 -3.17 -14.58
C SER A 93 1.23 -2.05 -15.09
N VAL A 94 1.87 -1.32 -14.20
CA VAL A 94 2.85 -0.29 -14.57
C VAL A 94 4.03 -0.92 -15.32
N MET A 95 4.57 -2.00 -14.80
CA MET A 95 5.70 -2.73 -15.40
C MET A 95 5.39 -3.18 -16.83
N TYR A 96 4.27 -3.86 -17.04
CA TYR A 96 3.86 -4.34 -18.37
C TYR A 96 3.50 -3.20 -19.33
N SER A 97 2.90 -2.12 -18.82
CA SER A 97 2.55 -0.96 -19.64
C SER A 97 3.79 -0.22 -20.16
N LEU A 98 4.84 -0.14 -19.34
CA LEU A 98 6.10 0.53 -19.71
C LEU A 98 7.08 -0.40 -20.45
N MET A 99 6.84 -1.72 -20.45
CA MET A 99 7.78 -2.72 -20.95
C MET A 99 8.30 -2.43 -22.37
N THR A 100 7.42 -2.01 -23.28
CA THR A 100 7.77 -1.74 -24.68
C THR A 100 8.48 -0.41 -24.92
N GLU A 101 8.64 0.40 -23.87
CA GLU A 101 9.32 1.69 -23.96
C GLU A 101 10.78 1.62 -23.52
N PHE A 102 11.24 0.49 -22.95
CA PHE A 102 12.61 0.29 -22.54
C PHE A 102 13.53 0.12 -23.76
N LYS A 103 14.72 0.72 -23.68
CA LYS A 103 15.77 0.66 -24.69
C LYS A 103 16.97 -0.12 -24.15
N ASP A 104 17.81 -0.62 -25.06
CA ASP A 104 19.06 -1.28 -24.68
C ASP A 104 19.95 -0.32 -23.88
N GLY A 105 20.40 -0.78 -22.72
CA GLY A 105 21.21 -0.03 -21.77
C GLY A 105 20.42 0.84 -20.79
N ASP A 106 19.09 0.84 -20.82
CA ASP A 106 18.27 1.47 -19.78
C ASP A 106 18.44 0.75 -18.43
N ASN A 107 18.03 1.42 -17.34
CA ASN A 107 17.99 0.81 -16.03
C ASN A 107 16.72 1.18 -15.25
N VAL A 108 16.42 0.32 -14.27
CA VAL A 108 15.44 0.53 -13.20
C VAL A 108 16.22 0.63 -11.90
N VAL A 109 15.93 1.65 -11.10
CA VAL A 109 16.50 1.77 -9.75
C VAL A 109 15.42 1.42 -8.72
N THR A 110 15.74 0.49 -7.83
CA THR A 110 14.89 0.07 -6.71
C THR A 110 15.68 0.07 -5.40
N THR A 111 15.14 -0.44 -4.28
CA THR A 111 15.84 -0.44 -3.00
C THR A 111 15.89 -1.83 -2.36
N PHE A 112 16.86 -2.05 -1.45
CA PHE A 112 16.89 -3.26 -0.61
C PHE A 112 15.73 -3.31 0.41
N MET A 113 14.95 -2.23 0.58
CA MET A 113 13.81 -2.18 1.51
C MET A 113 12.51 -2.74 0.94
N GLU A 114 12.48 -3.09 -0.35
CA GLU A 114 11.24 -3.38 -1.05
C GLU A 114 10.56 -4.66 -0.55
N HIS A 115 9.22 -4.60 -0.52
CA HIS A 115 8.40 -5.80 -0.57
C HIS A 115 8.64 -6.51 -1.91
N ASN A 116 8.59 -7.84 -1.93
CA ASN A 116 8.78 -8.62 -3.17
C ASN A 116 7.88 -8.15 -4.32
N SER A 117 6.69 -7.61 -4.01
CA SER A 117 5.77 -7.04 -5.02
C SER A 117 6.32 -5.84 -5.78
N ASN A 118 7.30 -5.12 -5.23
CA ASN A 118 7.93 -3.97 -5.87
C ASN A 118 9.41 -4.22 -6.26
N TYR A 119 9.86 -5.45 -6.15
CA TYR A 119 11.18 -5.88 -6.63
C TYR A 119 11.07 -6.93 -7.73
N VAL A 120 10.33 -8.02 -7.46
CA VAL A 120 10.26 -9.18 -8.38
C VAL A 120 9.74 -8.82 -9.77
N PRO A 121 8.73 -7.94 -9.95
CA PRO A 121 8.31 -7.54 -11.29
C PRO A 121 9.43 -6.88 -12.10
N TRP A 122 10.23 -6.01 -11.49
CA TRP A 122 11.34 -5.32 -12.16
C TRP A 122 12.50 -6.27 -12.45
N TYR A 123 12.81 -7.19 -11.52
CA TYR A 123 13.76 -8.27 -11.77
C TYR A 123 13.31 -9.12 -12.98
N GLY A 124 12.04 -9.56 -12.96
CA GLY A 124 11.47 -10.36 -14.05
C GLY A 124 11.49 -9.61 -15.38
N LEU A 125 11.14 -8.31 -15.38
CA LEU A 125 11.24 -7.48 -16.59
C LEU A 125 12.66 -7.45 -17.15
N CYS A 126 13.65 -7.12 -16.31
CA CYS A 126 15.04 -6.92 -16.75
C CYS A 126 15.72 -8.24 -17.13
N LYS A 127 15.53 -9.30 -16.32
CA LYS A 127 16.31 -10.55 -16.45
C LYS A 127 15.61 -11.64 -17.26
N GLU A 128 14.27 -11.66 -17.26
CA GLU A 128 13.53 -12.77 -17.85
C GLU A 128 12.74 -12.37 -19.11
N ILE A 129 12.23 -11.14 -19.19
CA ILE A 129 11.39 -10.70 -20.31
C ILE A 129 12.24 -10.00 -21.37
N LEU A 130 12.77 -8.81 -21.08
CA LEU A 130 13.46 -7.96 -22.06
C LEU A 130 14.73 -8.62 -22.60
N SER A 131 15.45 -9.39 -21.78
CA SER A 131 16.62 -10.14 -22.21
C SER A 131 16.33 -11.14 -23.34
N LYS A 132 15.12 -11.73 -23.38
CA LYS A 132 14.69 -12.63 -24.46
C LYS A 132 14.46 -11.91 -25.78
N PHE A 133 14.22 -10.60 -25.75
CA PHE A 133 14.09 -9.76 -26.94
C PHE A 133 15.37 -9.01 -27.29
N GLY A 134 16.50 -9.37 -26.66
CA GLY A 134 17.80 -8.74 -26.91
C GLY A 134 17.96 -7.34 -26.31
N VAL A 135 17.04 -6.90 -25.46
CA VAL A 135 17.09 -5.61 -24.77
C VAL A 135 17.70 -5.80 -23.38
N ARG A 136 18.87 -5.23 -23.16
CA ARG A 136 19.61 -5.33 -21.88
C ARG A 136 19.20 -4.17 -20.98
N VAL A 137 18.54 -4.47 -19.88
CA VAL A 137 18.13 -3.50 -18.87
C VAL A 137 18.73 -3.91 -17.52
N GLU A 138 19.32 -2.97 -16.82
CA GLU A 138 19.90 -3.20 -15.49
C GLU A 138 18.85 -2.91 -14.40
N CYS A 139 18.81 -3.76 -13.37
CA CYS A 139 18.05 -3.49 -12.15
C CYS A 139 19.05 -3.15 -11.04
N ARG A 140 19.14 -1.87 -10.68
CA ARG A 140 20.05 -1.32 -9.66
C ARG A 140 19.33 -1.22 -8.33
N ILE A 141 20.03 -1.53 -7.22
CA ILE A 141 19.41 -1.64 -5.90
C ILE A 141 20.11 -0.70 -4.92
N ALA A 142 19.39 0.32 -4.45
CA ALA A 142 19.87 1.27 -3.46
C ALA A 142 19.90 0.64 -2.06
N LYS A 143 20.96 0.92 -1.32
CA LYS A 143 21.21 0.45 0.04
C LYS A 143 20.47 1.31 1.06
N TYR A 144 20.35 0.79 2.26
CA TYR A 144 19.99 1.53 3.46
C TYR A 144 21.06 1.34 4.54
N ASP A 145 21.13 2.23 5.50
CA ASP A 145 22.03 2.08 6.64
C ASP A 145 21.50 0.99 7.59
N LYS A 146 22.28 -0.08 7.79
CA LYS A 146 21.93 -1.20 8.66
C LYS A 146 21.74 -0.81 10.14
N ASN A 147 22.36 0.30 10.59
CA ASN A 147 22.27 0.75 11.98
C ASN A 147 21.01 1.58 12.25
N THR A 148 20.69 2.48 11.33
CA THR A 148 19.52 3.36 11.45
C THR A 148 18.27 2.78 10.80
N GLY A 149 18.41 1.89 9.83
CA GLY A 149 17.34 1.38 8.99
C GLY A 149 16.79 2.42 8.01
N GLU A 150 17.47 3.55 7.80
CA GLU A 150 17.06 4.63 6.90
C GLU A 150 17.68 4.44 5.49
N LEU A 151 16.93 4.80 4.45
CA LEU A 151 17.39 4.72 3.06
C LEU A 151 18.61 5.63 2.84
N ASP A 152 19.67 5.10 2.26
CA ASP A 152 20.84 5.88 1.84
C ASP A 152 20.51 6.65 0.55
N LEU A 153 20.11 7.92 0.72
CA LEU A 153 19.75 8.79 -0.40
C LEU A 153 20.96 9.15 -1.27
N ASN A 154 22.19 9.17 -0.72
CA ASN A 154 23.39 9.43 -1.50
C ASN A 154 23.69 8.24 -2.41
N HIS A 155 23.57 7.03 -1.88
CA HIS A 155 23.71 5.82 -2.70
C HIS A 155 22.58 5.72 -3.74
N LEU A 156 21.33 6.02 -3.39
CA LEU A 156 20.23 6.09 -4.37
C LEU A 156 20.57 7.07 -5.50
N LYS A 157 21.00 8.29 -5.15
CA LYS A 157 21.39 9.32 -6.12
C LYS A 157 22.52 8.87 -7.04
N SER A 158 23.51 8.12 -6.53
CA SER A 158 24.62 7.62 -7.32
C SER A 158 24.23 6.53 -8.33
N LEU A 159 23.06 5.89 -8.16
CA LEU A 159 22.54 4.87 -9.05
C LEU A 159 21.63 5.42 -10.15
N VAL A 160 21.13 6.66 -9.98
CA VAL A 160 20.20 7.32 -10.91
C VAL A 160 21.01 8.15 -11.91
N ASP A 161 20.81 7.89 -13.20
CA ASP A 161 21.49 8.57 -14.30
C ASP A 161 20.56 8.75 -15.52
N GLN A 162 21.09 9.28 -16.62
CA GLN A 162 20.38 9.49 -17.88
C GLN A 162 19.90 8.22 -18.60
N ARG A 163 20.19 7.04 -18.05
CA ARG A 163 19.69 5.73 -18.47
C ARG A 163 18.58 5.21 -17.54
N THR A 164 18.31 5.89 -16.44
CA THR A 164 17.31 5.48 -15.46
C THR A 164 15.90 5.84 -15.93
N LYS A 165 15.16 4.86 -16.45
CA LYS A 165 13.79 5.08 -16.90
C LYS A 165 12.80 5.32 -15.75
N ILE A 166 12.95 4.56 -14.67
CA ILE A 166 12.05 4.61 -13.52
C ILE A 166 12.79 4.31 -12.21
N VAL A 167 12.41 5.03 -11.16
CA VAL A 167 12.77 4.74 -9.77
C VAL A 167 11.56 4.12 -9.07
N CYS A 168 11.75 2.97 -8.42
CA CYS A 168 10.69 2.23 -7.73
C CYS A 168 11.07 2.09 -6.25
N CYS A 169 10.27 2.67 -5.35
CA CYS A 169 10.56 2.58 -3.92
C CYS A 169 9.32 2.34 -3.08
N THR A 170 9.50 1.67 -1.95
CA THR A 170 8.42 1.60 -0.94
C THR A 170 8.30 2.94 -0.22
N GLY A 171 7.07 3.40 0.00
CA GLY A 171 6.81 4.59 0.82
C GLY A 171 7.08 4.34 2.30
N ALA A 172 6.86 3.10 2.77
CA ALA A 172 7.28 2.65 4.08
C ALA A 172 7.56 1.14 4.08
N SER A 173 8.66 0.74 4.71
CA SER A 173 9.09 -0.66 4.76
C SER A 173 8.17 -1.51 5.63
N ASN A 174 7.68 -2.61 5.09
CA ASN A 174 6.89 -3.59 5.84
C ASN A 174 7.72 -4.51 6.76
N PHE A 175 9.05 -4.36 6.74
CA PHE A 175 9.99 -5.05 7.64
C PHE A 175 10.60 -4.08 8.65
N LEU A 176 11.23 -2.98 8.19
CA LEU A 176 11.92 -2.02 9.04
C LEU A 176 10.97 -1.02 9.72
N GLY A 177 9.77 -0.84 9.14
CA GLY A 177 8.85 0.22 9.50
C GLY A 177 9.25 1.59 8.94
N THR A 178 10.48 1.77 8.49
CA THR A 178 11.04 3.04 8.00
C THR A 178 10.10 3.71 7.01
N ILE A 179 9.82 4.99 7.25
CA ILE A 179 9.09 5.87 6.34
C ILE A 179 10.11 6.56 5.44
N ASN A 180 10.01 6.32 4.13
CA ASN A 180 10.92 6.92 3.17
C ASN A 180 10.52 8.35 2.78
N PRO A 181 11.49 9.24 2.55
CA PRO A 181 11.26 10.64 2.21
C PRO A 181 10.91 10.79 0.71
N ILE A 182 9.66 10.51 0.34
CA ILE A 182 9.19 10.41 -1.06
C ILE A 182 9.54 11.68 -1.87
N LYS A 183 9.39 12.88 -1.29
CA LYS A 183 9.73 14.14 -1.98
C LYS A 183 11.21 14.21 -2.38
N LYS A 184 12.12 13.79 -1.50
CA LYS A 184 13.56 13.75 -1.80
C LYS A 184 13.90 12.69 -2.85
N ILE A 185 13.22 11.55 -2.82
CA ILE A 185 13.37 10.51 -3.85
C ILE A 185 12.86 11.03 -5.19
N LYS A 186 11.74 11.77 -5.19
CA LYS A 186 11.21 12.42 -6.40
C LYS A 186 12.20 13.43 -6.99
N GLU A 187 12.80 14.27 -6.16
CA GLU A 187 13.85 15.20 -6.59
C GLU A 187 15.02 14.47 -7.27
N ILE A 188 15.49 13.35 -6.69
CA ILE A 188 16.54 12.52 -7.31
C ILE A 188 16.09 11.98 -8.68
N ALA A 189 14.87 11.48 -8.78
CA ALA A 189 14.31 10.96 -10.04
C ALA A 189 14.17 12.07 -11.09
N ASP A 190 13.77 13.27 -10.70
CA ASP A 190 13.63 14.42 -11.61
C ASP A 190 14.94 14.91 -12.20
N PHE A 191 16.05 14.74 -11.47
CA PHE A 191 17.38 15.15 -11.95
C PHE A 191 18.15 14.06 -12.71
N SER A 192 17.51 12.95 -13.08
CA SER A 192 18.18 11.84 -13.78
C SER A 192 18.73 12.18 -15.17
N GLY A 193 18.06 13.13 -15.87
CA GLY A 193 18.38 13.45 -17.26
C GLY A 193 17.86 12.45 -18.29
N TYR A 194 17.07 11.44 -17.89
CA TYR A 194 16.43 10.49 -18.79
C TYR A 194 15.37 11.16 -19.66
N ILE A 195 15.40 10.89 -20.96
CA ILE A 195 14.40 11.44 -21.91
C ILE A 195 13.29 10.40 -22.09
N GLN A 196 12.12 10.68 -21.51
CA GLN A 196 10.91 9.86 -21.63
C GLN A 196 10.33 9.91 -23.07
N PRO A 197 9.53 8.93 -23.51
CA PRO A 197 8.91 8.94 -24.83
C PRO A 197 7.99 10.15 -25.08
N ASN A 198 7.48 10.79 -24.04
CA ASN A 198 6.68 12.01 -24.12
C ASN A 198 7.49 13.31 -24.18
N GLY A 199 8.83 13.22 -24.17
CA GLY A 199 9.75 14.35 -24.20
C GLY A 199 10.13 14.93 -22.83
N GLU A 200 9.57 14.44 -21.73
CA GLU A 200 9.97 14.83 -20.38
C GLU A 200 11.39 14.37 -20.08
N ILE A 201 12.19 15.22 -19.42
CA ILE A 201 13.58 14.93 -19.06
C ILE A 201 13.63 14.61 -17.56
N ARG A 202 13.30 13.37 -17.20
CA ARG A 202 13.33 12.85 -15.83
C ARG A 202 13.05 11.34 -15.80
N SER A 203 13.41 10.66 -14.74
CA SER A 203 12.88 9.32 -14.44
C SER A 203 11.45 9.40 -13.90
N TYR A 204 10.64 8.38 -14.16
CA TYR A 204 9.38 8.22 -13.42
C TYR A 204 9.66 7.76 -11.99
N LEU A 205 8.73 8.07 -11.07
CA LEU A 205 8.75 7.57 -9.70
C LEU A 205 7.49 6.75 -9.44
N LEU A 206 7.68 5.46 -9.14
CA LEU A 206 6.64 4.57 -8.62
C LEU A 206 6.86 4.36 -7.12
N VAL A 207 5.80 4.57 -6.34
CA VAL A 207 5.81 4.33 -4.90
C VAL A 207 4.89 3.17 -4.55
N ASP A 208 5.44 2.13 -3.90
CA ASP A 208 4.64 1.15 -3.19
C ASP A 208 4.09 1.79 -1.91
N GLY A 209 2.81 2.14 -1.96
CA GLY A 209 2.07 2.81 -0.90
C GLY A 209 1.40 1.88 0.12
N ALA A 210 1.62 0.56 0.01
CA ALA A 210 0.90 -0.44 0.81
C ALA A 210 1.02 -0.26 2.33
N GLN A 211 2.13 0.33 2.81
CA GLN A 211 2.35 0.62 4.24
C GLN A 211 2.29 2.12 4.56
N VAL A 212 2.31 3.01 3.58
CA VAL A 212 2.24 4.46 3.83
C VAL A 212 0.82 4.99 3.76
N VAL A 213 0.04 4.58 2.74
CA VAL A 213 -1.33 5.07 2.52
C VAL A 213 -2.28 4.76 3.68
N PRO A 214 -2.23 3.56 4.33
CA PRO A 214 -3.07 3.27 5.49
C PRO A 214 -2.74 4.08 6.75
N ASN A 215 -1.50 4.58 6.88
CA ASN A 215 -0.93 5.00 8.16
C ASN A 215 -0.58 6.50 8.21
N ILE A 216 -0.42 7.15 7.05
CA ILE A 216 0.08 8.53 6.96
C ILE A 216 -0.71 9.30 5.90
N PHE A 217 -0.89 10.60 6.10
CA PHE A 217 -1.44 11.47 5.07
C PHE A 217 -0.55 11.46 3.82
N VAL A 218 -1.15 11.12 2.68
CA VAL A 218 -0.51 11.15 1.37
C VAL A 218 -1.27 12.13 0.48
N ASN A 219 -0.53 13.03 -0.17
CA ASN A 219 -1.05 13.91 -1.20
C ASN A 219 -0.17 13.76 -2.46
N VAL A 220 -0.74 13.15 -3.50
CA VAL A 220 0.01 12.83 -4.73
C VAL A 220 0.41 14.08 -5.50
N ASN A 221 -0.39 15.15 -5.43
CA ASN A 221 -0.04 16.43 -6.07
C ASN A 221 1.15 17.11 -5.37
N GLU A 222 1.19 17.05 -4.03
CA GLU A 222 2.30 17.63 -3.25
C GLU A 222 3.58 16.80 -3.33
N SER A 223 3.46 15.48 -3.44
CA SER A 223 4.61 14.57 -3.54
C SER A 223 5.18 14.47 -4.95
N GLY A 224 4.36 14.79 -5.97
CA GLY A 224 4.73 14.76 -7.37
C GLY A 224 4.98 13.36 -7.95
N VAL A 225 4.61 12.30 -7.23
CA VAL A 225 4.78 10.91 -7.69
C VAL A 225 4.06 10.67 -9.02
N ASP A 226 4.63 9.80 -9.84
CA ASP A 226 4.02 9.45 -11.12
C ASP A 226 3.05 8.29 -10.97
N PHE A 227 3.40 7.34 -10.08
CA PHE A 227 2.60 6.16 -9.76
C PHE A 227 2.60 5.91 -8.26
N LEU A 228 1.43 5.55 -7.69
CA LEU A 228 1.27 5.11 -6.31
C LEU A 228 0.35 3.89 -6.29
N ALA A 229 0.82 2.76 -5.72
CA ALA A 229 0.05 1.53 -5.64
C ALA A 229 -0.20 1.12 -4.18
N TRP A 230 -1.43 0.70 -3.84
CA TRP A 230 -1.75 0.21 -2.49
C TRP A 230 -2.89 -0.80 -2.47
N SER A 231 -3.15 -1.40 -1.29
CA SER A 231 -4.20 -2.41 -1.08
C SER A 231 -5.11 -2.02 0.07
N PHE A 232 -6.43 -2.15 -0.12
CA PHE A 232 -7.40 -1.71 0.87
C PHE A 232 -7.56 -2.66 2.07
N HIS A 233 -7.16 -3.93 1.96
CA HIS A 233 -7.19 -4.85 3.10
C HIS A 233 -6.26 -4.45 4.27
N LYS A 234 -5.40 -3.45 4.06
CA LYS A 234 -4.60 -2.79 5.10
C LYS A 234 -5.24 -1.51 5.64
N MET A 235 -6.46 -1.19 5.17
CA MET A 235 -7.23 0.01 5.50
C MET A 235 -8.68 -0.35 5.89
N LEU A 236 -8.87 -1.34 6.75
CA LEU A 236 -10.18 -1.80 7.26
C LEU A 236 -11.10 -2.46 6.23
N ALA A 237 -10.74 -2.51 4.97
CA ALA A 237 -11.55 -3.07 3.90
C ALA A 237 -11.36 -4.58 3.71
N PRO A 238 -12.28 -5.27 3.03
CA PRO A 238 -12.10 -6.67 2.65
C PRO A 238 -10.94 -6.86 1.64
N PHE A 239 -10.54 -8.10 1.45
CA PHE A 239 -9.54 -8.50 0.46
C PHE A 239 -10.05 -8.32 -0.97
N GLY A 240 -9.13 -8.31 -1.94
CA GLY A 240 -9.44 -8.37 -3.36
C GLY A 240 -9.67 -7.02 -4.04
N VAL A 241 -9.27 -5.91 -3.40
CA VAL A 241 -9.23 -4.58 -4.01
C VAL A 241 -7.91 -3.89 -3.66
N GLY A 242 -7.24 -3.41 -4.69
CA GLY A 242 -6.10 -2.50 -4.64
C GLY A 242 -6.29 -1.37 -5.64
N ALA A 243 -5.51 -0.33 -5.52
CA ALA A 243 -5.56 0.80 -6.42
C ALA A 243 -4.17 1.18 -6.93
N LEU A 244 -4.16 1.68 -8.15
CA LEU A 244 -3.08 2.43 -8.76
C LEU A 244 -3.57 3.86 -8.97
N TYR A 245 -2.85 4.82 -8.41
CA TYR A 245 -2.86 6.20 -8.90
C TYR A 245 -1.77 6.33 -9.96
N ALA A 246 -2.10 7.01 -11.04
CA ALA A 246 -1.10 7.53 -11.97
C ALA A 246 -1.53 8.89 -12.49
N LYS A 247 -0.55 9.68 -12.93
CA LYS A 247 -0.83 10.94 -13.62
C LYS A 247 -1.66 10.66 -14.88
N GLN A 248 -2.66 11.50 -15.16
CA GLN A 248 -3.64 11.23 -16.22
C GLN A 248 -2.95 11.10 -17.59
N GLU A 249 -1.99 11.97 -17.89
CA GLU A 249 -1.22 11.94 -19.13
C GLU A 249 -0.41 10.66 -19.34
N LEU A 250 -0.05 9.96 -18.25
CA LEU A 250 0.59 8.65 -18.33
C LEU A 250 -0.45 7.55 -18.62
N LEU A 251 -1.58 7.56 -17.92
CA LEU A 251 -2.66 6.58 -18.14
C LEU A 251 -3.23 6.67 -19.57
N GLU A 252 -3.33 7.85 -20.14
CA GLU A 252 -3.77 8.03 -21.51
C GLU A 252 -2.86 7.31 -22.53
N LYS A 253 -1.56 7.32 -22.29
CA LYS A 253 -0.54 6.70 -23.15
C LYS A 253 -0.27 5.23 -22.81
N MET A 254 -0.41 4.84 -21.54
CA MET A 254 -0.16 3.47 -21.08
C MET A 254 -1.06 2.45 -21.78
N ARG A 255 -0.49 1.31 -22.10
CA ARG A 255 -1.25 0.15 -22.57
C ARG A 255 -1.97 -0.51 -21.38
N PRO A 256 -3.21 -0.98 -21.57
CA PRO A 256 -3.87 -1.79 -20.55
C PRO A 256 -3.05 -3.05 -20.22
N PHE A 257 -3.08 -3.46 -18.95
CA PHE A 257 -2.46 -4.70 -18.51
C PHE A 257 -3.29 -5.93 -18.89
N LEU A 258 -4.61 -5.80 -18.78
CA LEU A 258 -5.58 -6.82 -19.16
C LEU A 258 -6.44 -6.29 -20.31
N TYR A 259 -6.84 -7.18 -21.20
CA TYR A 259 -7.72 -6.88 -22.34
C TYR A 259 -8.99 -7.71 -22.22
N GLY A 260 -10.15 -7.13 -22.55
CA GLY A 260 -11.42 -7.82 -22.47
C GLY A 260 -12.64 -6.93 -22.66
N GLY A 261 -13.79 -7.37 -22.20
CA GLY A 261 -15.02 -6.57 -22.20
C GLY A 261 -14.96 -5.44 -21.16
N ASP A 262 -15.89 -4.52 -21.24
CA ASP A 262 -16.09 -3.34 -20.37
C ASP A 262 -15.12 -2.16 -20.61
N MET A 263 -13.88 -2.43 -20.98
CA MET A 263 -12.86 -1.44 -21.28
C MET A 263 -12.96 -0.82 -22.68
N ILE A 264 -13.89 -1.25 -23.49
CA ILE A 264 -14.08 -0.86 -24.88
C ILE A 264 -15.19 0.19 -24.97
N ALA A 265 -14.97 1.22 -25.79
CA ALA A 265 -16.01 2.17 -26.12
C ALA A 265 -17.18 1.45 -26.85
N GLU A 266 -18.41 1.84 -26.54
CA GLU A 266 -19.61 1.13 -27.02
C GLU A 266 -19.64 1.07 -28.57
N GLY A 267 -19.81 -0.14 -29.11
CA GLY A 267 -19.85 -0.39 -30.54
C GLY A 267 -18.51 -0.31 -31.28
N MET A 268 -17.40 -0.08 -30.59
CA MET A 268 -16.11 0.23 -31.22
C MET A 268 -15.16 -0.96 -31.28
N VAL A 269 -15.69 -2.14 -31.66
CA VAL A 269 -14.89 -3.34 -31.96
C VAL A 269 -15.22 -3.82 -33.37
N SER A 270 -14.23 -3.88 -34.23
CA SER A 270 -14.26 -4.49 -35.53
C SER A 270 -13.02 -5.37 -35.76
N PRO A 271 -12.97 -6.19 -36.83
CA PRO A 271 -11.74 -6.93 -37.15
C PRO A 271 -10.51 -6.06 -37.35
N GLU A 272 -10.68 -4.81 -37.75
CA GLU A 272 -9.61 -3.87 -38.09
C GLU A 272 -9.27 -2.92 -36.96
N LYS A 273 -10.21 -2.68 -36.02
CA LYS A 273 -10.05 -1.62 -35.02
C LYS A 273 -10.75 -1.93 -33.70
N VAL A 274 -10.05 -1.58 -32.62
CA VAL A 274 -10.61 -1.54 -31.25
C VAL A 274 -10.34 -0.14 -30.67
N GLU A 275 -11.39 0.51 -30.16
CA GLU A 275 -11.24 1.75 -29.39
C GLU A 275 -11.56 1.51 -27.91
N TYR A 276 -10.65 1.97 -27.06
CA TYR A 276 -10.81 1.84 -25.62
C TYR A 276 -11.73 2.93 -25.06
N ASN A 277 -12.39 2.59 -23.98
CA ASN A 277 -13.20 3.54 -23.22
C ASN A 277 -12.32 4.67 -22.62
N SER A 278 -12.97 5.76 -22.21
CA SER A 278 -12.30 6.84 -21.47
C SER A 278 -11.76 6.37 -20.12
N LEU A 279 -10.79 7.11 -19.54
CA LEU A 279 -10.30 6.89 -18.19
C LEU A 279 -11.40 7.08 -17.15
N PRO A 280 -11.46 6.27 -16.10
CA PRO A 280 -10.55 5.17 -15.79
C PRO A 280 -10.91 3.83 -16.44
N TRP A 281 -12.04 3.76 -17.16
CA TRP A 281 -12.65 2.53 -17.67
C TRP A 281 -11.79 1.81 -18.71
N LYS A 282 -10.89 2.51 -19.39
CA LYS A 282 -9.85 1.93 -20.27
C LYS A 282 -9.09 0.76 -19.62
N PHE A 283 -8.96 0.75 -18.31
CA PHE A 283 -8.21 -0.29 -17.57
C PHE A 283 -9.11 -1.31 -16.85
N THR A 284 -10.43 -1.23 -17.05
CA THR A 284 -11.41 -2.14 -16.41
C THR A 284 -11.76 -3.26 -17.36
N ALA A 285 -10.93 -4.32 -17.42
CA ALA A 285 -11.18 -5.50 -18.26
C ALA A 285 -12.03 -6.53 -17.52
N GLY A 286 -13.26 -6.78 -18.03
CA GLY A 286 -14.25 -7.65 -17.41
C GLY A 286 -14.99 -6.99 -16.25
N THR A 287 -16.01 -7.69 -15.71
CA THR A 287 -16.77 -7.18 -14.55
C THR A 287 -15.87 -7.04 -13.33
N PRO A 288 -15.74 -5.82 -12.76
CA PRO A 288 -14.86 -5.58 -11.63
C PRO A 288 -15.43 -6.12 -10.32
N ASN A 289 -14.63 -6.07 -9.25
CA ASN A 289 -15.10 -6.36 -7.90
C ASN A 289 -15.97 -5.20 -7.36
N ILE A 290 -17.23 -5.14 -7.82
CA ILE A 290 -18.17 -4.04 -7.52
C ILE A 290 -18.35 -3.85 -6.01
N LEU A 291 -18.75 -4.91 -5.31
CA LEU A 291 -19.04 -4.84 -3.87
C LEU A 291 -17.77 -4.51 -3.07
N GLY A 292 -16.64 -5.13 -3.40
CA GLY A 292 -15.37 -4.84 -2.76
C GLY A 292 -14.91 -3.40 -2.96
N THR A 293 -15.16 -2.81 -4.12
CA THR A 293 -14.83 -1.41 -4.43
C THR A 293 -15.67 -0.44 -3.58
N ILE A 294 -16.98 -0.65 -3.53
CA ILE A 294 -17.89 0.17 -2.71
C ILE A 294 -17.49 0.07 -1.23
N LEU A 295 -17.24 -1.15 -0.73
CA LEU A 295 -16.79 -1.37 0.65
C LEU A 295 -15.43 -0.71 0.93
N SER A 296 -14.51 -0.70 -0.03
CA SER A 296 -13.19 -0.06 0.12
C SER A 296 -13.29 1.45 0.24
N ALA A 297 -14.13 2.09 -0.58
CA ALA A 297 -14.39 3.52 -0.47
C ALA A 297 -15.08 3.87 0.85
N GLN A 298 -16.05 3.07 1.29
CA GLN A 298 -16.71 3.28 2.57
C GLN A 298 -15.80 2.98 3.77
N ALA A 299 -14.79 2.10 3.61
CA ALA A 299 -13.75 1.89 4.62
C ALA A 299 -12.88 3.14 4.80
N ILE A 300 -12.51 3.84 3.71
CA ILE A 300 -11.82 5.14 3.77
C ILE A 300 -12.65 6.15 4.56
N ARG A 301 -13.93 6.32 4.20
CA ARG A 301 -14.85 7.25 4.86
C ARG A 301 -14.98 6.96 6.36
N LEU A 302 -15.10 5.68 6.69
CA LEU A 302 -15.20 5.24 8.07
C LEU A 302 -13.87 5.44 8.84
N LEU A 303 -12.72 5.24 8.20
CA LEU A 303 -11.40 5.53 8.79
C LEU A 303 -11.28 7.02 9.14
N VAL A 304 -11.70 7.91 8.23
CA VAL A 304 -11.71 9.36 8.47
C VAL A 304 -12.63 9.71 9.65
N ASP A 305 -13.85 9.18 9.67
CA ASP A 305 -14.80 9.41 10.80
C ASP A 305 -14.23 8.88 12.13
N PHE A 306 -13.68 7.67 12.16
CA PHE A 306 -13.07 7.10 13.37
C PHE A 306 -11.90 7.92 13.89
N ALA A 307 -11.09 8.45 13.00
CA ALA A 307 -9.89 9.19 13.36
C ALA A 307 -10.19 10.65 13.79
N ILE A 308 -11.28 11.26 13.31
CA ILE A 308 -11.68 12.62 13.71
C ILE A 308 -12.60 12.57 14.94
N ASN A 309 -13.74 11.91 14.83
CA ASN A 309 -14.72 11.78 15.89
C ASN A 309 -15.60 10.53 15.70
N PRO A 310 -15.32 9.43 16.41
CA PRO A 310 -16.08 8.19 16.24
C PRO A 310 -17.54 8.25 16.73
N ARG A 311 -17.98 9.37 17.28
CA ARG A 311 -19.40 9.58 17.68
C ARG A 311 -20.24 10.10 16.52
N GLU A 312 -19.64 10.78 15.58
CA GLU A 312 -20.28 11.41 14.45
C GLU A 312 -19.89 10.69 13.16
N ARG A 313 -20.88 10.30 12.38
CA ARG A 313 -20.67 9.73 11.04
C ARG A 313 -20.81 10.87 10.03
N GLN A 314 -19.73 11.61 9.81
CA GLN A 314 -19.75 12.74 8.91
C GLN A 314 -19.68 12.31 7.44
N TYR A 315 -18.95 11.23 7.15
CA TYR A 315 -18.66 10.78 5.81
C TYR A 315 -19.21 9.40 5.47
N PHE A 316 -19.22 8.45 6.42
CA PHE A 316 -19.67 7.09 6.18
C PHE A 316 -21.16 7.06 5.75
N LEU A 317 -21.44 6.40 4.62
CA LEU A 317 -22.75 6.30 3.98
C LEU A 317 -23.40 7.66 3.63
N THR A 318 -22.59 8.67 3.35
CA THR A 318 -23.06 9.97 2.85
C THR A 318 -22.48 10.26 1.48
N ASN A 319 -23.07 11.17 0.74
CA ASN A 319 -22.54 11.68 -0.53
C ASN A 319 -21.62 12.90 -0.34
N LYS A 320 -21.29 13.25 0.91
CA LYS A 320 -20.45 14.40 1.22
C LYS A 320 -19.03 14.14 0.69
N PRO A 321 -18.44 15.04 -0.12
CA PRO A 321 -17.05 14.93 -0.53
C PRO A 321 -16.12 14.95 0.68
N LEU A 322 -15.05 14.16 0.63
CA LEU A 322 -14.00 14.19 1.65
C LEU A 322 -13.19 15.49 1.53
N ALA A 323 -13.24 16.32 2.56
CA ALA A 323 -12.43 17.54 2.60
C ALA A 323 -10.96 17.18 2.87
N THR A 324 -10.03 17.75 2.10
CA THR A 324 -8.59 17.52 2.27
C THR A 324 -8.11 17.85 3.69
N SER A 325 -8.65 18.90 4.30
CA SER A 325 -8.35 19.27 5.69
C SER A 325 -8.76 18.18 6.70
N ASP A 326 -9.91 17.53 6.48
CA ASP A 326 -10.40 16.48 7.35
C ASP A 326 -9.62 15.18 7.13
N ILE A 327 -9.28 14.85 5.87
CA ILE A 327 -8.39 13.71 5.57
C ILE A 327 -7.04 13.92 6.27
N LYS A 328 -6.44 15.10 6.12
CA LYS A 328 -5.16 15.42 6.76
C LYS A 328 -5.26 15.29 8.27
N LYS A 329 -6.26 15.90 8.89
CA LYS A 329 -6.51 15.81 10.34
C LYS A 329 -6.69 14.35 10.79
N ALA A 330 -7.46 13.56 10.05
CA ALA A 330 -7.68 12.14 10.35
C ALA A 330 -6.37 11.36 10.32
N MET A 331 -5.58 11.50 9.24
CA MET A 331 -4.34 10.75 9.07
C MET A 331 -3.22 11.25 10.00
N ASP A 332 -3.20 12.54 10.37
CA ASP A 332 -2.31 13.05 11.42
C ASP A 332 -2.66 12.44 12.79
N ASN A 333 -3.96 12.25 13.09
CA ASN A 333 -4.40 11.54 14.29
C ASN A 333 -4.03 10.05 14.27
N VAL A 334 -4.18 9.37 13.11
CA VAL A 334 -3.73 7.98 12.93
C VAL A 334 -2.24 7.88 13.20
N LYS A 335 -1.42 8.70 12.54
CA LYS A 335 0.02 8.74 12.70
C LYS A 335 0.43 8.98 14.16
N SER A 336 -0.15 9.98 14.82
CA SER A 336 0.14 10.31 16.23
C SER A 336 -0.21 9.17 17.17
N HIS A 337 -1.36 8.51 16.94
CA HIS A 337 -1.77 7.33 17.70
C HIS A 337 -0.76 6.18 17.53
N GLU A 338 -0.41 5.87 16.29
CA GLU A 338 0.55 4.82 15.98
C GLU A 338 1.94 5.11 16.55
N GLN A 339 2.40 6.37 16.51
CA GLN A 339 3.66 6.79 17.14
C GLN A 339 3.66 6.53 18.64
N THR A 340 2.53 6.74 19.31
CA THR A 340 2.40 6.43 20.74
C THR A 340 2.51 4.93 20.99
N LEU A 341 1.85 4.10 20.18
CA LEU A 341 1.89 2.65 20.33
C LEU A 341 3.29 2.07 20.04
N ILE A 342 3.92 2.51 18.95
CA ILE A 342 5.24 2.00 18.57
C ILE A 342 6.34 2.51 19.50
N GLY A 343 6.21 3.73 20.03
CA GLY A 343 7.13 4.27 21.02
C GLY A 343 7.17 3.43 22.30
N GLU A 344 6.00 3.01 22.81
CA GLU A 344 5.91 2.10 23.96
C GLU A 344 6.48 0.72 23.61
N ALA A 345 6.18 0.17 22.42
CA ALA A 345 6.72 -1.13 22.01
C ALA A 345 8.25 -1.11 21.89
N LEU A 346 8.84 -0.08 21.27
CA LEU A 346 10.28 0.08 21.13
C LEU A 346 10.98 0.19 22.49
N LYS A 347 10.37 0.93 23.43
CA LYS A 347 10.87 1.03 24.81
C LYS A 347 10.91 -0.33 25.48
N LEU A 348 9.78 -1.04 25.54
CA LEU A 348 9.66 -2.31 26.25
C LEU A 348 10.47 -3.43 25.62
N LEU A 349 10.54 -3.53 24.30
CA LEU A 349 11.33 -4.53 23.59
C LEU A 349 12.82 -4.20 23.63
N GLY A 350 13.19 -2.91 23.66
CA GLY A 350 14.58 -2.46 23.77
C GLY A 350 15.23 -2.77 25.12
N GLU A 351 14.42 -3.03 26.17
CA GLU A 351 14.88 -3.47 27.49
C GLU A 351 15.26 -4.97 27.54
N ILE A 352 15.06 -5.71 26.44
CA ILE A 352 15.34 -7.15 26.37
C ILE A 352 16.68 -7.35 25.66
N PRO A 353 17.77 -7.73 26.37
CA PRO A 353 19.12 -7.77 25.80
C PRO A 353 19.30 -8.76 24.66
N SER A 354 18.54 -9.88 24.67
CA SER A 354 18.61 -10.93 23.64
C SER A 354 17.89 -10.56 22.33
N LEU A 355 17.18 -9.42 22.28
CA LEU A 355 16.49 -8.97 21.07
C LEU A 355 17.34 -7.97 20.25
N LYS A 356 17.41 -8.23 18.96
CA LYS A 356 17.85 -7.25 17.96
C LYS A 356 16.62 -6.70 17.24
N ILE A 357 16.34 -5.42 17.41
CA ILE A 357 15.24 -4.70 16.76
C ILE A 357 15.74 -4.07 15.47
N TYR A 358 14.94 -4.17 14.38
CA TYR A 358 15.25 -3.63 13.06
C TYR A 358 14.49 -2.34 12.78
N GLY A 359 15.13 -1.43 12.00
CA GLY A 359 14.57 -0.13 11.60
C GLY A 359 14.82 0.99 12.61
N PRO A 360 14.33 2.21 12.32
CA PRO A 360 14.59 3.39 13.14
C PRO A 360 14.15 3.22 14.60
N LYS A 361 14.98 3.68 15.53
CA LYS A 361 14.64 3.73 16.97
C LYS A 361 13.68 4.88 17.28
N ASP A 362 13.68 5.92 16.44
CA ASP A 362 12.77 7.07 16.54
C ASP A 362 11.37 6.68 16.03
N PRO A 363 10.32 6.71 16.88
CA PRO A 363 8.97 6.37 16.49
C PRO A 363 8.37 7.34 15.45
N THR A 364 8.95 8.54 15.28
CA THR A 364 8.47 9.50 14.27
C THR A 364 8.88 9.14 12.83
N LYS A 365 9.94 8.34 12.71
CA LYS A 365 10.52 7.89 11.42
C LYS A 365 10.00 6.55 10.94
N ARG A 366 9.03 5.96 11.63
CA ARG A 366 8.51 4.63 11.29
C ARG A 366 7.00 4.51 11.45
N THR A 367 6.42 3.51 10.78
CA THR A 367 5.04 3.06 10.97
C THR A 367 4.94 2.19 12.22
N SER A 368 3.71 1.85 12.62
CA SER A 368 3.42 1.11 13.86
C SER A 368 3.72 -0.40 13.75
N LEU A 369 4.90 -0.75 13.27
CA LEU A 369 5.39 -2.13 13.24
C LEU A 369 6.80 -2.21 13.83
N VAL A 370 7.13 -3.35 14.44
CA VAL A 370 8.48 -3.68 14.87
C VAL A 370 8.80 -5.13 14.51
N ALA A 371 9.91 -5.31 13.81
CA ALA A 371 10.49 -6.61 13.53
C ALA A 371 11.75 -6.81 14.37
N PHE A 372 11.95 -8.03 14.83
CA PHE A 372 13.07 -8.39 15.70
C PHE A 372 13.50 -9.85 15.50
N THR A 373 14.75 -10.13 15.87
CA THR A 373 15.28 -11.48 16.06
C THR A 373 15.72 -11.65 17.51
N CYS A 374 15.83 -12.89 17.95
CA CYS A 374 16.39 -13.25 19.25
C CYS A 374 17.65 -14.11 19.04
N THR A 375 18.68 -13.95 19.88
CA THR A 375 19.91 -14.74 19.80
C THR A 375 19.67 -16.23 20.03
N ASP A 376 18.76 -16.55 20.95
CA ASP A 376 18.63 -17.91 21.48
C ASP A 376 17.38 -18.63 20.97
N LYS A 377 16.54 -17.95 20.19
CA LYS A 377 15.26 -18.51 19.76
C LYS A 377 14.87 -18.11 18.36
N SER A 378 14.47 -19.09 17.54
CA SER A 378 13.99 -18.87 16.17
C SER A 378 12.74 -17.97 16.14
N PRO A 379 12.65 -17.02 15.17
CA PRO A 379 11.46 -16.20 14.98
C PRO A 379 10.16 -17.00 14.86
N PHE A 380 10.21 -18.19 14.26
CA PHE A 380 9.05 -19.07 14.08
C PHE A 380 8.56 -19.61 15.42
N LYS A 381 9.47 -20.07 16.29
CA LYS A 381 9.12 -20.55 17.65
C LYS A 381 8.58 -19.43 18.54
N ILE A 382 9.09 -18.20 18.37
CA ILE A 382 8.55 -17.03 19.07
C ILE A 382 7.11 -16.75 18.61
N ALA A 383 6.86 -16.74 17.31
CA ALA A 383 5.52 -16.48 16.78
C ALA A 383 4.51 -17.58 17.17
N GLU A 384 4.92 -18.84 17.20
CA GLU A 384 4.12 -19.97 17.68
C GLU A 384 3.75 -19.80 19.16
N ALA A 385 4.72 -19.48 20.00
CA ALA A 385 4.49 -19.26 21.44
C ALA A 385 3.59 -18.05 21.69
N LEU A 386 3.75 -16.94 20.94
CA LEU A 386 2.87 -15.78 21.00
C LEU A 386 1.43 -16.14 20.60
N SER A 387 1.26 -16.97 19.58
CA SER A 387 -0.06 -17.45 19.15
C SER A 387 -0.74 -18.25 20.28
N GLY A 388 0.00 -19.10 21.00
CA GLY A 388 -0.48 -19.82 22.18
C GLY A 388 -0.94 -18.92 23.33
N LEU A 389 -0.45 -17.67 23.36
CA LEU A 389 -0.86 -16.64 24.33
C LEU A 389 -1.94 -15.69 23.78
N GLY A 390 -2.54 -15.98 22.61
CA GLY A 390 -3.56 -15.15 21.98
C GLY A 390 -3.03 -13.86 21.35
N ILE A 391 -1.71 -13.78 21.09
CA ILE A 391 -1.07 -12.63 20.44
C ILE A 391 -0.82 -12.97 18.98
N GLU A 392 -1.41 -12.22 18.07
CA GLU A 392 -1.18 -12.42 16.64
C GLU A 392 0.09 -11.71 16.18
N SER A 393 1.00 -12.47 15.61
CA SER A 393 2.27 -11.99 15.08
C SER A 393 2.58 -12.69 13.75
N ARG A 394 3.66 -12.31 13.11
CA ARG A 394 4.14 -12.97 11.89
C ARG A 394 5.62 -13.28 12.02
N ALA A 395 6.03 -14.48 11.64
CA ALA A 395 7.43 -14.86 11.44
C ALA A 395 7.73 -15.09 9.96
N GLY A 396 9.00 -14.96 9.59
CA GLY A 396 9.52 -15.20 8.25
C GLY A 396 10.13 -13.94 7.61
N CYS A 397 10.32 -13.97 6.30
CA CYS A 397 10.89 -12.83 5.53
C CYS A 397 9.91 -11.69 5.28
N HIS A 398 8.65 -11.79 5.69
CA HIS A 398 7.59 -10.80 5.47
C HIS A 398 7.40 -10.38 4.01
N CYS A 399 7.84 -11.22 3.04
CA CYS A 399 7.95 -10.85 1.62
C CYS A 399 8.88 -9.63 1.37
N ALA A 400 9.84 -9.39 2.26
CA ALA A 400 10.92 -8.41 2.15
C ALA A 400 12.28 -9.15 2.19
N THR A 401 12.41 -10.16 1.36
CA THR A 401 13.53 -11.11 1.36
C THR A 401 14.87 -10.43 1.16
N LEU A 402 14.93 -9.45 0.23
CA LEU A 402 16.15 -8.66 -0.02
C LEU A 402 16.66 -7.95 1.23
N ALA A 403 15.74 -7.34 2.01
CA ALA A 403 16.10 -6.63 3.23
C ALA A 403 16.67 -7.59 4.29
N HIS A 404 16.12 -8.80 4.41
CA HIS A 404 16.64 -9.83 5.32
C HIS A 404 18.03 -10.33 4.89
N HIS A 405 18.25 -10.59 3.60
CA HIS A 405 19.58 -10.94 3.08
C HIS A 405 20.59 -9.80 3.22
N PHE A 406 20.16 -8.54 3.05
CA PHE A 406 21.04 -7.40 3.25
C PHE A 406 21.52 -7.28 4.71
N TYR A 407 20.69 -7.71 5.68
CA TYR A 407 21.10 -7.88 7.08
C TYR A 407 21.88 -9.18 7.36
N GLU A 408 22.09 -10.02 6.35
CA GLU A 408 22.80 -11.31 6.48
C GLU A 408 22.11 -12.28 7.45
N LEU A 409 20.77 -12.23 7.49
CA LEU A 409 19.99 -13.15 8.33
C LEU A 409 19.90 -14.52 7.67
N ASP A 410 20.25 -15.56 8.46
CA ASP A 410 20.15 -16.97 8.06
C ASP A 410 19.43 -17.77 9.18
N PRO A 411 18.23 -18.33 8.93
CA PRO A 411 17.41 -18.10 7.75
C PRO A 411 16.99 -16.61 7.62
N PRO A 412 16.60 -16.13 6.41
CA PRO A 412 16.19 -14.74 6.19
C PRO A 412 14.80 -14.50 6.81
N ALA A 413 14.73 -14.49 8.14
CA ALA A 413 13.50 -14.43 8.91
C ALA A 413 13.63 -13.55 10.15
N SER A 414 12.52 -12.90 10.51
CA SER A 414 12.33 -12.18 11.78
C SER A 414 10.93 -12.40 12.31
N CYS A 415 10.69 -12.11 13.59
CA CYS A 415 9.36 -12.00 14.14
C CYS A 415 8.90 -10.54 14.05
N ARG A 416 7.64 -10.31 13.68
CA ARG A 416 7.08 -8.95 13.53
C ARG A 416 5.74 -8.85 14.26
N ILE A 417 5.58 -7.77 15.03
CA ILE A 417 4.29 -7.32 15.56
C ILE A 417 3.98 -5.92 14.99
N SER A 418 2.71 -5.60 14.81
CA SER A 418 2.26 -4.34 14.25
C SER A 418 0.87 -3.96 14.76
N PHE A 419 0.68 -2.69 15.04
CA PHE A 419 -0.54 -2.14 15.65
C PHE A 419 -1.28 -1.22 14.68
N TYR A 420 -2.56 -0.93 14.96
CA TYR A 420 -3.38 -0.04 14.15
C TYR A 420 -4.38 0.71 15.03
N ILE A 421 -5.30 1.47 14.43
CA ILE A 421 -6.21 2.41 15.09
C ILE A 421 -7.06 1.82 16.25
N TYR A 422 -7.30 0.52 16.27
CA TYR A 422 -8.08 -0.16 17.31
C TYR A 422 -7.21 -0.77 18.42
N ASN A 423 -5.90 -0.76 18.29
CA ASN A 423 -5.01 -1.17 19.38
C ASN A 423 -4.82 -0.04 20.40
N ASP A 424 -4.62 -0.39 21.65
CA ASP A 424 -4.30 0.54 22.72
C ASP A 424 -2.97 0.17 23.43
N LEU A 425 -2.53 1.01 24.35
CA LEU A 425 -1.29 0.76 25.09
C LEU A 425 -1.32 -0.55 25.92
N ASN A 426 -2.51 -1.00 26.33
CA ASN A 426 -2.63 -2.27 27.05
C ASN A 426 -2.36 -3.46 26.12
N ASP A 427 -2.84 -3.39 24.86
CA ASP A 427 -2.50 -4.40 23.84
C ASP A 427 -0.99 -4.46 23.58
N VAL A 428 -0.34 -3.29 23.45
CA VAL A 428 1.10 -3.17 23.24
C VAL A 428 1.86 -3.80 24.41
N ARG A 429 1.53 -3.41 25.64
CA ARG A 429 2.18 -3.93 26.86
C ARG A 429 2.03 -5.44 26.99
N LYS A 430 0.82 -5.96 26.75
CA LYS A 430 0.57 -7.40 26.77
C LYS A 430 1.37 -8.14 25.71
N ALA A 431 1.44 -7.60 24.48
CA ALA A 431 2.25 -8.19 23.41
C ALA A 431 3.74 -8.19 23.76
N CYS A 432 4.29 -7.09 24.27
CA CYS A 432 5.71 -7.01 24.65
C CYS A 432 6.06 -7.91 25.86
N VAL A 433 5.17 -7.99 26.87
CA VAL A 433 5.33 -8.92 28.00
C VAL A 433 5.29 -10.37 27.51
N ALA A 434 4.41 -10.69 26.57
CA ALA A 434 4.35 -12.01 25.96
C ALA A 434 5.64 -12.33 25.19
N VAL A 435 6.17 -11.39 24.39
CA VAL A 435 7.48 -11.56 23.74
C VAL A 435 8.56 -11.90 24.76
N LYS A 436 8.67 -11.13 25.86
CA LYS A 436 9.65 -11.39 26.94
C LYS A 436 9.50 -12.78 27.59
N LYS A 437 8.27 -13.30 27.67
CA LYS A 437 8.03 -14.67 28.21
C LYS A 437 8.34 -15.78 27.21
N CYS A 438 8.33 -15.46 25.94
CA CYS A 438 8.51 -16.45 24.86
C CYS A 438 9.99 -16.63 24.44
N ILE A 439 10.92 -15.86 24.96
CA ILE A 439 12.37 -15.90 24.66
C ILE A 439 13.20 -16.49 25.77
#